data_ea84a4ee5c69700b1aa785a4bf4f01f7
#
_entry.id   ea84a4ee5c69700b1aa785a4bf4f01f7
#
_cell.length_a   1.000
_cell.length_b   1.000
_cell.length_c   1.000
_cell.angle_alpha   90.00
_cell.angle_beta   90.00
_cell.angle_gamma   90.00
#
_symmetry.space_group_name_H-M   'P 1'
#
loop_
_entity.id
_entity.type
_entity.pdbx_description
1 polymer ?
#
loop_
_entity_poly.entity_id
_entity_poly.type
_entity_poly.pdbx_seq_one_letter_code
_entity_poly.pdbx_strand_id
1 'polypeptide(L)'
;MEDMVLYLEDIVTPTIKDFEANPTSVRHAFLACVATFRAIDYLAYPDKSANVRQRAREASPAFATVDLVAHAFKHVASGNPNKKRLKAGEVVVRRPAEFDTAEWDMLRWDDGAGGVTIDTDREVDVLAAVKEAVHFLRTKGRGRGLLT
;
A
#
# COMPACT_ATOMS: atom_id res chain seq x y z
N MET A 1 -4.09 11.62 20.46
CA MET A 1 -4.05 12.60 19.34
C MET A 1 -2.64 12.69 18.75
N GLU A 2 -1.65 12.91 19.57
CA GLU A 2 -0.23 13.02 19.20
C GLU A 2 0.33 11.77 18.51
N ASP A 3 -0.04 10.58 19.00
CA ASP A 3 0.53 9.29 18.53
C ASP A 3 0.27 8.98 17.05
N MET A 4 -0.91 9.29 16.51
CA MET A 4 -1.20 9.08 15.09
C MET A 4 -0.41 10.04 14.21
N VAL A 5 -0.26 11.29 14.63
CA VAL A 5 0.56 12.29 13.90
C VAL A 5 2.00 11.83 13.87
N LEU A 6 2.58 11.51 15.03
CA LEU A 6 3.97 11.03 15.14
C LEU A 6 4.18 9.78 14.28
N TYR A 7 3.27 8.82 14.35
CA TYR A 7 3.38 7.60 13.53
C TYR A 7 3.37 7.91 12.02
N LEU A 8 2.48 8.81 11.57
CA LEU A 8 2.42 9.19 10.16
C LEU A 8 3.66 9.96 9.71
N GLU A 9 4.18 10.86 10.54
CA GLU A 9 5.33 11.71 10.16
C GLU A 9 6.67 10.99 10.32
N ASP A 10 6.85 10.21 11.39
CA ASP A 10 8.13 9.60 11.72
C ASP A 10 8.32 8.22 11.10
N ILE A 11 7.22 7.51 10.75
CA ILE A 11 7.29 6.15 10.22
C ILE A 11 6.73 6.09 8.80
N VAL A 12 5.48 6.49 8.58
CA VAL A 12 4.81 6.28 7.29
C VAL A 12 5.41 7.17 6.20
N THR A 13 5.54 8.46 6.48
CA THR A 13 6.04 9.44 5.51
C THR A 13 7.46 9.13 5.03
N PRO A 14 8.47 8.89 5.90
CA PRO A 14 9.81 8.53 5.46
C PRO A 14 9.84 7.17 4.73
N THR A 15 9.06 6.17 5.17
CA THR A 15 9.01 4.88 4.49
C THR A 15 8.46 5.00 3.05
N ILE A 16 7.50 5.90 2.82
CA ILE A 16 7.01 6.20 1.46
C ILE A 16 8.09 6.90 0.64
N LYS A 17 8.83 7.84 1.21
CA LYS A 17 9.95 8.50 0.52
C LYS A 17 11.04 7.51 0.11
N ASP A 18 11.34 6.53 0.98
CA ASP A 18 12.29 5.47 0.65
C ASP A 18 11.78 4.62 -0.52
N PHE A 19 10.47 4.35 -0.58
CA PHE A 19 9.87 3.64 -1.71
C PHE A 19 9.87 4.50 -2.98
N GLU A 20 9.57 5.79 -2.91
CA GLU A 20 9.70 6.73 -4.04
C GLU A 20 11.12 6.78 -4.63
N ALA A 21 12.12 6.74 -3.76
CA ALA A 21 13.52 6.69 -4.17
C ALA A 21 13.95 5.32 -4.75
N ASN A 22 13.20 4.27 -4.46
CA ASN A 22 13.47 2.90 -4.91
C ASN A 22 12.20 2.24 -5.47
N PRO A 23 11.60 2.76 -6.54
CA PRO A 23 10.24 2.40 -6.98
C PRO A 23 10.10 0.95 -7.45
N THR A 24 11.17 0.29 -7.86
CA THR A 24 11.20 -1.12 -8.28
C THR A 24 11.54 -2.09 -7.15
N SER A 25 11.70 -1.60 -5.93
CA SER A 25 12.04 -2.43 -4.77
C SER A 25 10.79 -3.02 -4.12
N VAL A 26 10.61 -4.33 -4.26
CA VAL A 26 9.55 -5.08 -3.56
C VAL A 26 9.65 -4.93 -2.04
N ARG A 27 10.87 -4.87 -1.50
CA ARG A 27 11.09 -4.64 -0.07
C ARG A 27 10.52 -3.30 0.39
N HIS A 28 10.81 -2.21 -0.32
CA HIS A 28 10.30 -0.88 0.04
C HIS A 28 8.78 -0.80 -0.16
N ALA A 29 8.24 -1.42 -1.20
CA ALA A 29 6.79 -1.53 -1.40
C ALA A 29 6.11 -2.24 -0.23
N PHE A 30 6.66 -3.38 0.20
CA PHE A 30 6.14 -4.11 1.35
C PHE A 30 6.21 -3.31 2.64
N LEU A 31 7.35 -2.67 2.94
CA LEU A 31 7.51 -1.85 4.14
C LEU A 31 6.53 -0.67 4.16
N ALA A 32 6.35 0.01 3.03
CA ALA A 32 5.39 1.11 2.91
C ALA A 32 3.94 0.64 3.12
N CYS A 33 3.58 -0.52 2.57
CA CYS A 33 2.26 -1.11 2.78
C CYS A 33 2.05 -1.50 4.26
N VAL A 34 3.03 -2.13 4.90
CA VAL A 34 2.92 -2.51 6.33
C VAL A 34 2.80 -1.28 7.21
N ALA A 35 3.63 -0.25 7.00
CA ALA A 35 3.57 0.98 7.77
C ALA A 35 2.20 1.67 7.60
N THR A 36 1.74 1.81 6.36
CA THR A 36 0.43 2.41 6.06
C THR A 36 -0.73 1.61 6.66
N PHE A 37 -0.68 0.28 6.52
CA PHE A 37 -1.69 -0.60 7.11
C PHE A 37 -1.79 -0.46 8.63
N ARG A 38 -0.65 -0.31 9.33
CA ARG A 38 -0.62 -0.16 10.78
C ARG A 38 -1.19 1.15 11.28
N ALA A 39 -1.23 2.20 10.48
CA ALA A 39 -1.85 3.47 10.85
C ALA A 39 -3.34 3.31 11.20
N ILE A 40 -4.01 2.25 10.71
CA ILE A 40 -5.41 1.96 11.05
C ILE A 40 -5.60 1.62 12.54
N ASP A 41 -4.58 1.11 13.21
CA ASP A 41 -4.66 0.75 14.63
C ASP A 41 -4.76 2.02 15.49
N TYR A 42 -4.07 3.10 15.10
CA TYR A 42 -4.19 4.43 15.72
C TYR A 42 -5.56 5.05 15.43
N LEU A 43 -6.06 4.90 14.21
CA LEU A 43 -7.38 5.39 13.84
C LEU A 43 -8.48 4.66 14.60
N ALA A 44 -8.29 3.40 14.93
CA ALA A 44 -9.29 2.58 15.63
C ALA A 44 -9.31 2.82 17.14
N TYR A 45 -8.18 3.20 17.73
CA TYR A 45 -8.07 3.33 19.20
C TYR A 45 -9.16 4.26 19.78
N PRO A 46 -9.80 3.90 20.90
CA PRO A 46 -9.57 2.71 21.76
C PRO A 46 -10.33 1.44 21.32
N ASP A 47 -11.04 1.48 20.20
CA ASP A 47 -11.83 0.37 19.67
C ASP A 47 -10.95 -0.73 19.06
N LYS A 48 -11.57 -1.91 18.83
CA LYS A 48 -10.91 -2.99 18.11
C LYS A 48 -10.74 -2.64 16.62
N SER A 49 -9.52 -2.74 16.12
CA SER A 49 -9.18 -2.37 14.75
C SER A 49 -9.85 -3.22 13.65
N ALA A 50 -10.35 -4.41 13.96
CA ALA A 50 -10.94 -5.32 12.97
C ALA A 50 -12.12 -4.71 12.19
N ASN A 51 -13.07 -4.07 12.89
CA ASN A 51 -14.23 -3.44 12.28
C ASN A 51 -13.84 -2.19 11.48
N VAL A 52 -12.87 -1.42 11.99
CA VAL A 52 -12.37 -0.21 11.32
C VAL A 52 -11.62 -0.59 10.04
N ARG A 53 -10.82 -1.65 10.07
CA ARG A 53 -10.15 -2.21 8.87
C ARG A 53 -11.15 -2.66 7.81
N GLN A 54 -12.20 -3.38 8.21
CA GLN A 54 -13.22 -3.82 7.27
C GLN A 54 -13.88 -2.63 6.55
N ARG A 55 -14.32 -1.63 7.31
CA ARG A 55 -14.90 -0.40 6.75
C ARG A 55 -13.92 0.37 5.86
N ALA A 56 -12.62 0.40 6.23
CA ALA A 56 -11.60 1.06 5.44
C ALA A 56 -11.39 0.36 4.09
N ARG A 57 -11.38 -0.99 4.05
CA ARG A 57 -11.31 -1.76 2.80
C ARG A 57 -12.50 -1.50 1.88
N GLU A 58 -13.69 -1.41 2.45
CA GLU A 58 -14.93 -1.14 1.70
C GLU A 58 -14.97 0.31 1.17
N ALA A 59 -14.43 1.24 1.93
CA ALA A 59 -14.46 2.67 1.59
C ALA A 59 -13.31 3.14 0.70
N SER A 60 -12.19 2.39 0.64
CA SER A 60 -10.99 2.77 -0.10
C SER A 60 -10.38 1.56 -0.80
N PRO A 61 -10.51 1.46 -2.14
CA PRO A 61 -9.82 0.44 -2.93
C PRO A 61 -8.30 0.49 -2.75
N ALA A 62 -7.74 1.69 -2.59
CA ALA A 62 -6.32 1.88 -2.32
C ALA A 62 -5.90 1.25 -0.98
N PHE A 63 -6.67 1.46 0.08
CA PHE A 63 -6.41 0.81 1.37
C PHE A 63 -6.60 -0.72 1.28
N ALA A 64 -7.57 -1.21 0.50
CA ALA A 64 -7.72 -2.64 0.25
C ALA A 64 -6.49 -3.24 -0.45
N THR A 65 -5.90 -2.53 -1.43
CA THR A 65 -4.64 -2.92 -2.07
C THR A 65 -3.49 -2.96 -1.07
N VAL A 66 -3.33 -1.93 -0.24
CA VAL A 66 -2.31 -1.88 0.82
C VAL A 66 -2.44 -3.05 1.79
N ASP A 67 -3.67 -3.37 2.21
CA ASP A 67 -3.95 -4.51 3.07
C ASP A 67 -3.55 -5.85 2.42
N LEU A 68 -3.86 -6.04 1.14
CA LEU A 68 -3.46 -7.24 0.39
C LEU A 68 -1.93 -7.40 0.34
N VAL A 69 -1.20 -6.35 -0.03
CA VAL A 69 0.27 -6.40 -0.13
C VAL A 69 0.90 -6.60 1.25
N ALA A 70 0.43 -5.90 2.28
CA ALA A 70 0.93 -6.06 3.64
C ALA A 70 0.77 -7.49 4.17
N HIS A 71 -0.26 -8.21 3.73
CA HIS A 71 -0.50 -9.59 4.12
C HIS A 71 0.17 -10.64 3.22
N ALA A 72 0.50 -10.30 1.97
CA ALA A 72 1.08 -11.22 1.00
C ALA A 72 2.39 -11.88 1.48
N PHE A 73 3.21 -11.12 2.19
CA PHE A 73 4.50 -11.58 2.72
C PHE A 73 4.43 -12.09 4.17
N LYS A 74 3.33 -11.81 4.86
CA LYS A 74 3.15 -12.21 6.25
C LYS A 74 2.69 -13.66 6.40
N HIS A 75 1.95 -14.17 5.43
CA HIS A 75 1.31 -15.48 5.50
C HIS A 75 1.63 -16.31 4.26
N VAL A 76 2.47 -17.35 4.43
CA VAL A 76 2.80 -18.32 3.37
C VAL A 76 1.58 -19.14 2.96
N ALA A 77 0.70 -19.43 3.90
CA ALA A 77 -0.61 -20.00 3.65
C ALA A 77 -1.54 -19.60 4.78
N SER A 78 -2.79 -19.31 4.50
CA SER A 78 -3.75 -19.09 5.56
C SER A 78 -4.99 -19.95 5.35
N GLY A 79 -5.53 -20.45 6.45
CA GLY A 79 -6.55 -21.47 6.51
C GLY A 79 -7.97 -21.08 6.09
N ASN A 80 -8.19 -19.91 5.46
CA ASN A 80 -9.53 -19.57 4.96
C ASN A 80 -9.55 -19.55 3.43
N PRO A 81 -10.10 -20.61 2.76
CA PRO A 81 -10.14 -20.73 1.31
C PRO A 81 -11.03 -19.67 0.62
N ASN A 82 -11.92 -19.02 1.36
CA ASN A 82 -12.91 -18.09 0.81
C ASN A 82 -12.43 -16.63 0.74
N LYS A 83 -11.22 -16.31 1.20
CA LYS A 83 -10.66 -14.97 1.07
C LYS A 83 -9.70 -14.89 -0.11
N LYS A 84 -10.01 -14.04 -1.08
CA LYS A 84 -9.06 -13.66 -2.15
C LYS A 84 -7.76 -13.17 -1.48
N ARG A 85 -6.64 -13.77 -1.84
CA ARG A 85 -5.33 -13.50 -1.24
C ARG A 85 -4.32 -13.29 -2.31
N LEU A 86 -3.50 -12.26 -2.10
CA LEU A 86 -2.31 -12.04 -2.87
C LEU A 86 -1.19 -12.92 -2.32
N LYS A 87 -0.51 -13.65 -3.18
CA LYS A 87 0.74 -14.35 -2.85
C LYS A 87 1.92 -13.44 -3.12
N ALA A 88 3.02 -13.63 -2.39
CA ALA A 88 4.23 -12.84 -2.59
C ALA A 88 4.73 -12.86 -4.05
N GLY A 89 4.58 -13.99 -4.76
CA GLY A 89 4.96 -14.12 -6.18
C GLY A 89 4.04 -13.40 -7.17
N GLU A 90 2.90 -12.88 -6.73
CA GLU A 90 1.98 -12.07 -7.54
C GLU A 90 2.27 -10.56 -7.44
N VAL A 91 3.27 -10.19 -6.62
CA VAL A 91 3.82 -8.84 -6.57
C VAL A 91 4.91 -8.74 -7.61
N VAL A 92 4.68 -7.98 -8.66
CA VAL A 92 5.52 -7.93 -9.85
C VAL A 92 6.31 -6.63 -9.89
N VAL A 93 7.59 -6.74 -10.25
CA VAL A 93 8.44 -5.58 -10.53
C VAL A 93 8.35 -5.25 -12.01
N ARG A 94 7.89 -4.05 -12.31
CA ARG A 94 7.97 -3.46 -13.63
C ARG A 94 9.28 -2.66 -13.72
N ARG A 95 10.19 -3.10 -14.60
CA ARG A 95 11.47 -2.40 -14.80
C ARG A 95 11.24 -1.09 -15.54
N PRO A 96 12.09 -0.07 -15.32
CA PRO A 96 12.11 1.13 -16.15
C PRO A 96 12.25 0.76 -17.62
N ALA A 97 11.60 1.52 -18.50
CA ALA A 97 11.78 1.35 -19.93
C ALA A 97 13.19 1.80 -20.31
N GLU A 98 14.06 0.83 -20.66
CA GLU A 98 15.37 1.08 -21.23
C GLU A 98 15.27 1.03 -22.76
N PHE A 99 15.89 2.00 -23.44
CA PHE A 99 15.76 2.22 -24.89
C PHE A 99 16.15 1.00 -25.72
N ASP A 100 17.06 0.15 -25.23
CA ASP A 100 17.59 -1.02 -25.94
C ASP A 100 16.84 -2.33 -25.65
N THR A 101 15.96 -2.37 -24.65
CA THR A 101 15.30 -3.61 -24.21
C THR A 101 13.79 -3.58 -24.28
N ALA A 102 13.22 -2.43 -24.64
CA ALA A 102 11.78 -2.22 -24.66
C ALA A 102 11.18 -2.67 -25.99
N GLU A 103 10.27 -3.62 -25.95
CA GLU A 103 9.35 -3.89 -27.05
C GLU A 103 8.36 -2.72 -27.15
N TRP A 104 8.37 -2.03 -28.31
CA TRP A 104 7.60 -0.81 -28.54
C TRP A 104 6.09 -0.93 -28.25
N ASP A 105 5.53 -2.11 -28.42
CA ASP A 105 4.12 -2.40 -28.19
C ASP A 105 3.75 -2.55 -26.71
N MET A 106 4.75 -2.65 -25.80
CA MET A 106 4.57 -2.85 -24.37
C MET A 106 4.85 -1.60 -23.54
N LEU A 107 5.33 -0.52 -24.16
CA LEU A 107 5.67 0.72 -23.48
C LEU A 107 4.43 1.60 -23.27
N ARG A 108 4.21 1.98 -22.03
CA ARG A 108 3.31 3.10 -21.69
C ARG A 108 4.12 4.37 -21.55
N TRP A 109 3.55 5.49 -21.99
CA TRP A 109 4.21 6.80 -22.04
C TRP A 109 4.65 7.36 -20.67
N ASP A 110 4.19 6.78 -19.55
CA ASP A 110 4.47 7.19 -18.18
C ASP A 110 5.36 6.18 -17.40
N ASP A 111 5.91 5.16 -18.07
CA ASP A 111 6.70 4.08 -17.43
C ASP A 111 8.16 4.47 -17.13
N GLY A 112 8.50 5.74 -17.11
CA GLY A 112 9.89 6.20 -17.02
C GLY A 112 10.70 5.70 -15.82
N ALA A 113 10.07 5.39 -14.69
CA ALA A 113 10.76 4.97 -13.46
C ALA A 113 10.56 3.49 -13.11
N GLY A 114 9.71 2.75 -13.82
CA GLY A 114 9.27 1.42 -13.41
C GLY A 114 8.43 1.45 -12.13
N GLY A 115 8.20 0.32 -11.51
CA GLY A 115 7.42 0.25 -10.29
C GLY A 115 7.21 -1.16 -9.78
N VAL A 116 6.49 -1.25 -8.66
CA VAL A 116 5.95 -2.51 -8.12
C VAL A 116 4.45 -2.51 -8.34
N THR A 117 3.95 -3.54 -8.99
CA THR A 117 2.54 -3.71 -9.30
C THR A 117 2.00 -5.02 -8.75
N ILE A 118 0.68 -5.07 -8.56
CA ILE A 118 -0.05 -6.31 -8.34
C ILE A 118 -1.09 -6.46 -9.45
N ASP A 119 -1.32 -7.69 -9.87
CA ASP A 119 -2.36 -8.03 -10.80
C ASP A 119 -3.48 -8.77 -10.04
N THR A 120 -4.61 -8.11 -9.90
CA THR A 120 -5.82 -8.70 -9.30
C THR A 120 -6.90 -8.84 -10.36
N ASP A 121 -7.86 -7.92 -10.43
CA ASP A 121 -8.81 -7.80 -11.53
C ASP A 121 -8.28 -6.82 -12.60
N ARG A 122 -7.30 -6.03 -12.21
CA ARG A 122 -6.53 -5.09 -13.04
C ARG A 122 -5.15 -4.90 -12.41
N GLU A 123 -4.21 -4.44 -13.22
CA GLU A 123 -2.91 -4.02 -12.75
C GLU A 123 -3.03 -2.77 -11.87
N VAL A 124 -2.47 -2.81 -10.68
CA VAL A 124 -2.48 -1.72 -9.71
C VAL A 124 -1.06 -1.37 -9.31
N ASP A 125 -0.69 -0.10 -9.46
CA ASP A 125 0.58 0.44 -8.97
C ASP A 125 0.54 0.56 -7.44
N VAL A 126 1.50 -0.09 -6.77
CA VAL A 126 1.53 -0.15 -5.30
C VAL A 126 1.89 1.20 -4.69
N LEU A 127 2.78 1.98 -5.30
CA LEU A 127 3.16 3.29 -4.77
C LEU A 127 1.99 4.28 -4.82
N ALA A 128 1.26 4.30 -5.93
CA ALA A 128 0.06 5.11 -6.06
C ALA A 128 -1.00 4.71 -5.02
N ALA A 129 -1.23 3.40 -4.83
CA ALA A 129 -2.16 2.90 -3.82
C ALA A 129 -1.75 3.29 -2.41
N VAL A 130 -0.48 3.22 -2.04
CA VAL A 130 0.03 3.63 -0.73
C VAL A 130 -0.24 5.12 -0.49
N LYS A 131 0.07 5.99 -1.45
CA LYS A 131 -0.16 7.45 -1.35
C LYS A 131 -1.64 7.78 -1.15
N GLU A 132 -2.51 7.16 -1.93
CA GLU A 132 -3.96 7.35 -1.84
C GLU A 132 -4.52 6.81 -0.50
N ALA A 133 -4.04 5.66 -0.04
CA ALA A 133 -4.44 5.10 1.25
C ALA A 133 -4.03 5.99 2.41
N VAL A 134 -2.83 6.59 2.40
CA VAL A 134 -2.42 7.56 3.42
C VAL A 134 -3.27 8.82 3.39
N HIS A 135 -3.60 9.33 2.21
CA HIS A 135 -4.52 10.46 2.08
C HIS A 135 -5.90 10.14 2.69
N PHE A 136 -6.44 8.96 2.39
CA PHE A 136 -7.69 8.47 2.99
C PHE A 136 -7.61 8.39 4.51
N LEU A 137 -6.54 7.81 5.07
CA LEU A 137 -6.35 7.68 6.52
C LEU A 137 -6.22 9.05 7.20
N ARG A 138 -5.49 10.01 6.60
CA ARG A 138 -5.39 11.39 7.08
C ARG A 138 -6.76 12.07 7.10
N THR A 139 -7.56 11.92 6.06
CA THR A 139 -8.92 12.48 5.99
C THR A 139 -9.82 11.90 7.08
N LYS A 140 -9.75 10.58 7.32
CA LYS A 140 -10.51 9.92 8.39
C LYS A 140 -10.02 10.34 9.78
N GLY A 141 -8.71 10.50 9.96
CA GLY A 141 -8.12 10.99 11.20
C GLY A 141 -8.57 12.41 11.55
N ARG A 142 -8.63 13.31 10.57
CA ARG A 142 -9.19 14.67 10.75
C ARG A 142 -10.64 14.63 11.15
N GLY A 143 -11.45 13.82 10.47
CA GLY A 143 -12.88 13.65 10.81
C GLY A 143 -13.15 13.09 12.21
N ARG A 144 -12.14 12.46 12.83
CA ARG A 144 -12.18 11.99 14.23
C ARG A 144 -11.47 12.93 15.21
N GLY A 145 -10.93 14.05 14.76
CA GLY A 145 -10.14 14.98 15.58
C GLY A 145 -8.77 14.44 16.03
N LEU A 146 -8.26 13.43 15.33
CA LEU A 146 -6.95 12.81 15.61
C LEU A 146 -5.80 13.53 14.87
N LEU A 147 -6.14 14.34 13.88
CA LEU A 147 -5.22 15.14 13.07
C LEU A 147 -5.77 16.56 12.98
N THR A 148 -4.92 17.55 13.14
CA THR A 148 -5.21 18.97 12.90
C THR A 148 -5.05 19.35 11.44
#